data_e1abdbc5ed2ef7f5026ea60b608d7c22
#
_entry.id   e1abdbc5ed2ef7f5026ea60b608d7c22
#
_cell.length_a   1.000
_cell.length_b   1.000
_cell.length_c   1.000
_cell.angle_alpha   90.00
_cell.angle_beta   90.00
_cell.angle_gamma   90.00
#
_symmetry.space_group_name_H-M   'P 1'
#
loop_
_entity.id
_entity.type
_entity.pdbx_description
1 polymer ?
#
loop_
_entity_poly.entity_id
_entity_poly.type
_entity_poly.pdbx_seq_one_letter_code
_entity_poly.pdbx_strand_id
1 'polypeptide(L)'
;MPQRIVRVHPGSLAARSGIREGETLVSINRTPVLDLVDYQYLTARPSLEMLLEDNDGQSRTVHVHKLVEEPLGLTLESSLMSCPKTCANHCMFCFIEQMPPGMRPSLYVRDDDWRLSLMAGNFVTLTNLPPQEMDRMIERHASPLYISVQTTNGELRKKMLHHIHADRIMEHLRRFADHDMSFHCQVVLCPGINDGPELERTMRDLASLAPHALTVALVPVGLTKYREHLYPLRPYTQEEAEQVIRQAEAFQKGMLAAHGTRFVFPSDEFYQIAKHPLPDVDSYEDFPQFENGVGLLCRLKDEYETAVRLDPDEGQAEKRRVIMACGTSVAPFLRELITSHPVSGVDIRIKPIVNYFFGETVTVSGLITGQDLVAQLKGEEADEILITESMLRQGEEIFLDDMTLEQAQRQLGIRITPVPDDGADLLYALRGTEE
;
A
#
# COMPACT_ATOMS: atom_id res chain seq x y z
N MET A 1 5.15 -16.52 21.45
CA MET A 1 6.42 -16.83 22.15
C MET A 1 6.71 -15.71 23.12
N PRO A 2 7.36 -15.93 24.28
CA PRO A 2 7.76 -14.85 25.18
C PRO A 2 8.60 -13.82 24.42
N GLN A 3 8.45 -12.53 24.77
CA GLN A 3 9.02 -11.43 23.99
C GLN A 3 10.15 -10.76 24.74
N ARG A 4 11.36 -10.80 24.18
CA ARG A 4 12.54 -10.19 24.81
C ARG A 4 12.50 -8.67 24.71
N ILE A 5 12.77 -8.00 25.83
CA ILE A 5 12.89 -6.56 25.92
C ILE A 5 14.31 -6.17 25.52
N VAL A 6 14.47 -5.52 24.36
CA VAL A 6 15.79 -5.12 23.85
C VAL A 6 16.19 -3.73 24.29
N ARG A 7 15.22 -2.87 24.65
CA ARG A 7 15.48 -1.53 25.16
C ARG A 7 14.42 -1.08 26.14
N VAL A 8 14.83 -0.42 27.19
CA VAL A 8 13.98 0.31 28.13
C VAL A 8 14.33 1.79 28.05
N HIS A 9 13.40 2.63 27.60
CA HIS A 9 13.67 4.05 27.41
C HIS A 9 13.92 4.74 28.77
N PRO A 10 15.01 5.52 28.92
CA PRO A 10 15.31 6.24 30.16
C PRO A 10 14.15 7.14 30.59
N GLY A 11 13.82 7.10 31.89
CA GLY A 11 12.72 7.89 32.45
C GLY A 11 11.31 7.42 32.14
N SER A 12 11.16 6.35 31.33
CA SER A 12 9.86 5.75 30.98
C SER A 12 9.17 5.10 32.18
N LEU A 13 7.89 4.74 32.01
CA LEU A 13 7.13 3.96 33.00
C LEU A 13 7.82 2.64 33.33
N ALA A 14 8.26 1.94 32.29
CA ALA A 14 8.98 0.67 32.43
C ALA A 14 10.26 0.83 33.29
N ALA A 15 11.07 1.87 33.01
CA ALA A 15 12.26 2.16 33.78
C ALA A 15 11.93 2.44 35.24
N ARG A 16 10.92 3.30 35.52
CA ARG A 16 10.45 3.62 36.86
C ARG A 16 9.89 2.42 37.61
N SER A 17 9.29 1.47 36.88
CA SER A 17 8.76 0.23 37.45
C SER A 17 9.82 -0.86 37.61
N GLY A 18 11.08 -0.56 37.31
CA GLY A 18 12.20 -1.48 37.48
C GLY A 18 12.26 -2.60 36.46
N ILE A 19 11.62 -2.45 35.29
CA ILE A 19 11.76 -3.37 34.15
C ILE A 19 13.15 -3.16 33.52
N ARG A 20 13.80 -4.23 33.09
CA ARG A 20 15.21 -4.20 32.64
C ARG A 20 15.33 -4.73 31.19
N GLU A 21 16.33 -4.23 30.51
CA GLU A 21 16.74 -4.80 29.21
C GLU A 21 17.24 -6.23 29.40
N GLY A 22 16.92 -7.10 28.45
CA GLY A 22 17.22 -8.52 28.48
C GLY A 22 16.16 -9.38 29.15
N GLU A 23 15.25 -8.80 29.95
CA GLU A 23 14.09 -9.57 30.46
C GLU A 23 13.12 -9.95 29.33
N THR A 24 12.36 -10.99 29.57
CA THR A 24 11.35 -11.50 28.65
C THR A 24 9.96 -11.22 29.20
N LEU A 25 9.10 -10.56 28.40
CA LEU A 25 7.70 -10.36 28.74
C LEU A 25 6.92 -11.65 28.43
N VAL A 26 6.34 -12.26 29.45
CA VAL A 26 5.60 -13.53 29.35
C VAL A 26 4.09 -13.30 29.28
N SER A 27 3.54 -12.49 30.19
CA SER A 27 2.11 -12.19 30.21
C SER A 27 1.81 -10.81 30.79
N ILE A 28 0.65 -10.26 30.44
CA ILE A 28 0.07 -9.06 31.04
C ILE A 28 -1.32 -9.41 31.56
N ASN A 29 -1.59 -9.08 32.83
CA ASN A 29 -2.85 -9.41 33.51
C ASN A 29 -3.22 -10.90 33.36
N ARG A 30 -2.22 -11.79 33.51
CA ARG A 30 -2.31 -13.26 33.37
C ARG A 30 -2.66 -13.75 31.96
N THR A 31 -2.73 -12.86 30.97
CA THR A 31 -2.94 -13.20 29.55
C THR A 31 -1.60 -13.25 28.85
N PRO A 32 -1.22 -14.38 28.21
CA PRO A 32 0.00 -14.46 27.42
C PRO A 32 0.02 -13.39 26.31
N VAL A 33 1.18 -12.78 26.09
CA VAL A 33 1.41 -11.84 25.00
C VAL A 33 1.96 -12.62 23.83
N LEU A 34 1.13 -12.87 22.81
CA LEU A 34 1.49 -13.68 21.64
C LEU A 34 2.13 -12.84 20.54
N ASP A 35 1.70 -11.59 20.40
CA ASP A 35 2.17 -10.66 19.39
C ASP A 35 1.87 -9.19 19.78
N LEU A 36 2.19 -8.29 18.85
CA LEU A 36 2.02 -6.85 19.08
C LEU A 36 0.54 -6.46 19.30
N VAL A 37 -0.41 -7.13 18.68
CA VAL A 37 -1.84 -6.83 18.88
C VAL A 37 -2.26 -7.15 20.31
N ASP A 38 -1.84 -8.29 20.87
CA ASP A 38 -2.04 -8.58 22.29
C ASP A 38 -1.35 -7.55 23.19
N TYR A 39 -0.11 -7.20 22.86
CA TYR A 39 0.63 -6.20 23.64
C TYR A 39 -0.13 -4.86 23.66
N GLN A 40 -0.54 -4.34 22.53
CA GLN A 40 -1.29 -3.07 22.45
C GLN A 40 -2.61 -3.15 23.22
N TYR A 41 -3.40 -4.20 22.96
CA TYR A 41 -4.69 -4.41 23.62
C TYR A 41 -4.56 -4.54 25.15
N LEU A 42 -3.61 -5.32 25.61
CA LEU A 42 -3.43 -5.58 27.05
C LEU A 42 -2.81 -4.37 27.78
N THR A 43 -1.98 -3.58 27.09
CA THR A 43 -1.39 -2.37 27.66
C THR A 43 -2.32 -1.15 27.60
N ALA A 44 -3.42 -1.19 26.85
CA ALA A 44 -4.45 -0.15 26.83
C ALA A 44 -5.34 -0.18 28.10
N ARG A 45 -4.73 -0.36 29.27
CA ARG A 45 -5.40 -0.40 30.59
C ARG A 45 -4.62 0.43 31.60
N PRO A 46 -5.32 1.01 32.63
CA PRO A 46 -4.66 1.87 33.62
C PRO A 46 -3.83 1.10 34.65
N SER A 47 -4.05 -0.22 34.78
CA SER A 47 -3.32 -1.07 35.73
C SER A 47 -2.88 -2.37 35.04
N LEU A 48 -1.59 -2.66 35.11
CA LEU A 48 -0.98 -3.82 34.50
C LEU A 48 -0.24 -4.66 35.54
N GLU A 49 -0.50 -5.97 35.52
CA GLU A 49 0.29 -7.00 36.22
C GLU A 49 1.14 -7.68 35.15
N MET A 50 2.43 -7.38 35.09
CA MET A 50 3.34 -7.91 34.06
C MET A 50 4.18 -9.02 34.63
N LEU A 51 4.12 -10.23 34.07
CA LEU A 51 5.00 -11.34 34.37
C LEU A 51 6.24 -11.25 33.48
N LEU A 52 7.38 -11.06 34.08
CA LEU A 52 8.69 -10.99 33.42
C LEU A 52 9.55 -12.19 33.84
N GLU A 53 10.42 -12.62 32.95
CA GLU A 53 11.40 -13.68 33.19
C GLU A 53 12.79 -13.13 32.84
N ASP A 54 13.76 -13.36 33.71
CA ASP A 54 15.15 -12.96 33.48
C ASP A 54 15.91 -14.01 32.65
N ASN A 55 17.19 -13.72 32.35
CA ASN A 55 18.03 -14.62 31.57
C ASN A 55 18.35 -15.96 32.27
N ASP A 56 18.14 -16.04 33.59
CA ASP A 56 18.35 -17.27 34.40
C ASP A 56 17.03 -18.07 34.55
N GLY A 57 15.94 -17.64 33.90
CA GLY A 57 14.64 -18.29 33.97
C GLY A 57 13.84 -17.99 35.23
N GLN A 58 14.25 -16.98 36.03
CA GLN A 58 13.51 -16.57 37.20
C GLN A 58 12.42 -15.59 36.85
N SER A 59 11.20 -15.93 37.23
CA SER A 59 10.02 -15.09 36.96
C SER A 59 9.76 -14.13 38.10
N ARG A 60 9.36 -12.89 37.76
CA ARG A 60 8.90 -11.87 38.72
C ARG A 60 7.69 -11.13 38.17
N THR A 61 6.86 -10.64 39.07
CA THR A 61 5.70 -9.79 38.72
C THR A 61 6.02 -8.34 38.97
N VAL A 62 5.68 -7.50 38.00
CA VAL A 62 5.78 -6.03 38.11
C VAL A 62 4.38 -5.43 37.93
N HIS A 63 4.01 -4.56 38.87
CA HIS A 63 2.78 -3.80 38.81
C HIS A 63 3.05 -2.40 38.28
N VAL A 64 2.33 -2.01 37.20
CA VAL A 64 2.45 -0.69 36.57
C VAL A 64 1.11 0.01 36.61
N HIS A 65 1.06 1.24 37.07
CA HIS A 65 -0.10 2.13 37.00
C HIS A 65 0.19 3.26 36.03
N LYS A 66 -0.71 3.51 35.08
CA LYS A 66 -0.51 4.49 34.00
C LYS A 66 -1.83 5.11 33.52
N LEU A 67 -1.75 6.20 32.78
CA LEU A 67 -2.86 6.65 31.95
C LEU A 67 -3.02 5.65 30.80
N VAL A 68 -4.25 5.45 30.32
CA VAL A 68 -4.53 4.44 29.28
C VAL A 68 -3.62 4.61 28.06
N GLU A 69 -3.43 5.84 27.61
CA GLU A 69 -2.64 6.18 26.42
C GLU A 69 -1.14 6.37 26.71
N GLU A 70 -0.71 6.34 27.97
CA GLU A 70 0.69 6.55 28.33
C GLU A 70 1.53 5.32 27.92
N PRO A 71 2.57 5.50 27.07
CA PRO A 71 3.39 4.38 26.61
C PRO A 71 4.28 3.84 27.74
N LEU A 72 4.48 2.52 27.74
CA LEU A 72 5.39 1.87 28.71
C LEU A 72 6.86 2.28 28.48
N GLY A 73 7.25 2.57 27.25
CA GLY A 73 8.61 2.88 26.88
C GLY A 73 9.51 1.65 26.81
N LEU A 74 8.99 0.57 26.23
CA LEU A 74 9.70 -0.66 25.92
C LEU A 74 9.90 -0.81 24.42
N THR A 75 11.07 -1.29 24.00
CA THR A 75 11.29 -1.84 22.67
C THR A 75 11.47 -3.35 22.77
N LEU A 76 10.69 -4.09 22.00
CA LEU A 76 10.73 -5.54 21.97
C LEU A 76 11.55 -6.01 20.76
N GLU A 77 12.08 -7.24 20.81
CA GLU A 77 13.03 -7.78 19.83
C GLU A 77 12.46 -7.83 18.40
N SER A 78 11.17 -8.02 18.27
CA SER A 78 10.49 -8.07 16.96
C SER A 78 9.28 -7.14 16.96
N SER A 79 9.09 -6.37 15.89
CA SER A 79 7.94 -5.49 15.73
C SER A 79 6.61 -6.26 15.71
N LEU A 80 6.56 -7.45 15.10
CA LEU A 80 5.38 -8.34 15.11
C LEU A 80 5.33 -9.26 16.34
N MET A 81 6.45 -9.41 17.05
CA MET A 81 6.60 -10.29 18.21
C MET A 81 6.42 -11.79 17.88
N SER A 82 6.24 -12.14 16.62
CA SER A 82 6.17 -13.52 16.12
C SER A 82 6.42 -13.56 14.60
N CYS A 83 6.69 -14.76 14.05
CA CYS A 83 6.89 -14.88 12.60
C CYS A 83 5.65 -14.43 11.81
N PRO A 84 5.82 -13.67 10.71
CA PRO A 84 4.74 -13.35 9.81
C PRO A 84 4.08 -14.60 9.22
N LYS A 85 2.78 -14.56 9.01
CA LYS A 85 2.03 -15.64 8.35
C LYS A 85 2.22 -15.55 6.85
N THR A 86 2.70 -16.61 6.26
CA THR A 86 2.89 -16.70 4.81
C THR A 86 1.58 -17.03 4.11
N CYS A 87 1.32 -16.39 2.96
CA CYS A 87 0.16 -16.65 2.12
C CYS A 87 0.18 -18.09 1.57
N ALA A 88 -0.95 -18.80 1.70
CA ALA A 88 -1.13 -20.16 1.22
C ALA A 88 -1.82 -20.23 -0.16
N ASN A 89 -2.20 -19.10 -0.74
CA ASN A 89 -2.90 -19.04 -2.02
C ASN A 89 -1.95 -19.16 -3.21
N HIS A 90 -2.49 -19.59 -4.36
CA HIS A 90 -1.85 -19.57 -5.67
C HIS A 90 -2.74 -18.80 -6.66
N CYS A 91 -2.92 -17.50 -6.36
CA CYS A 91 -3.83 -16.66 -7.13
C CYS A 91 -3.39 -16.55 -8.59
N MET A 92 -4.34 -16.70 -9.53
CA MET A 92 -4.06 -16.59 -10.97
C MET A 92 -3.48 -15.22 -11.37
N PHE A 93 -3.65 -14.20 -10.53
CA PHE A 93 -3.19 -12.81 -10.69
C PHE A 93 -2.04 -12.43 -9.75
N CYS A 94 -1.49 -13.36 -8.96
CA CYS A 94 -0.46 -13.06 -7.96
C CYS A 94 0.78 -12.44 -8.60
N PHE A 95 1.13 -11.21 -8.20
CA PHE A 95 2.28 -10.53 -8.74
C PHE A 95 3.60 -11.19 -8.31
N ILE A 96 3.66 -11.74 -7.08
CA ILE A 96 4.85 -12.42 -6.57
C ILE A 96 5.18 -13.66 -7.38
N GLU A 97 4.17 -14.41 -7.87
CA GLU A 97 4.41 -15.59 -8.71
C GLU A 97 4.87 -15.25 -10.15
N GLN A 98 4.78 -13.98 -10.52
CA GLN A 98 5.27 -13.44 -11.79
C GLN A 98 6.62 -12.75 -11.67
N MET A 99 7.26 -12.80 -10.49
CA MET A 99 8.58 -12.20 -10.29
C MET A 99 9.67 -13.03 -10.97
N PRO A 100 10.63 -12.40 -11.66
CA PRO A 100 11.77 -13.11 -12.25
C PRO A 100 12.63 -13.74 -11.15
N PRO A 101 13.29 -14.88 -11.40
CA PRO A 101 14.18 -15.49 -10.43
C PRO A 101 15.44 -14.65 -10.20
N GLY A 102 16.04 -14.77 -9.01
CA GLY A 102 17.35 -14.19 -8.71
C GLY A 102 17.33 -12.76 -8.20
N MET A 103 16.16 -12.19 -7.89
CA MET A 103 16.06 -10.90 -7.20
C MET A 103 16.27 -11.08 -5.69
N ARG A 104 16.39 -9.96 -4.95
CA ARG A 104 16.56 -10.00 -3.49
C ARG A 104 15.41 -10.71 -2.78
N PRO A 105 15.68 -11.49 -1.70
CA PRO A 105 14.66 -12.32 -1.05
C PRO A 105 13.44 -11.57 -0.56
N SER A 106 13.57 -10.30 -0.18
CA SER A 106 12.44 -9.49 0.31
C SER A 106 11.33 -9.30 -0.72
N LEU A 107 11.63 -9.40 -2.02
CA LEU A 107 10.64 -9.26 -3.10
C LEU A 107 9.80 -10.53 -3.33
N TYR A 108 10.15 -11.65 -2.70
CA TYR A 108 9.41 -12.90 -2.79
C TYR A 108 8.59 -13.20 -1.53
N VAL A 109 8.52 -12.25 -0.60
CA VAL A 109 7.72 -12.41 0.62
C VAL A 109 6.24 -12.44 0.27
N ARG A 110 5.57 -13.53 0.60
CA ARG A 110 4.14 -13.73 0.40
C ARG A 110 3.43 -13.52 1.73
N ASP A 111 2.85 -12.37 1.90
CA ASP A 111 2.14 -11.98 3.12
C ASP A 111 0.64 -12.29 3.04
N ASP A 112 0.07 -12.82 4.13
CA ASP A 112 -1.36 -12.96 4.38
C ASP A 112 -1.64 -12.89 5.90
N ASP A 113 -0.97 -11.95 6.56
CA ASP A 113 -1.00 -11.78 8.01
C ASP A 113 -1.92 -10.63 8.40
N TRP A 114 -3.05 -10.94 9.03
CA TRP A 114 -4.03 -9.93 9.44
C TRP A 114 -3.47 -8.85 10.40
N ARG A 115 -2.36 -9.16 11.12
CA ARG A 115 -1.69 -8.17 11.98
C ARG A 115 -1.02 -7.08 11.16
N LEU A 116 -0.45 -7.44 10.01
CA LEU A 116 0.10 -6.48 9.06
C LEU A 116 -1.02 -5.69 8.37
N SER A 117 -2.20 -6.30 8.18
CA SER A 117 -3.37 -5.57 7.72
C SER A 117 -3.75 -4.45 8.70
N LEU A 118 -3.84 -4.78 9.98
CA LEU A 118 -4.18 -3.80 11.03
C LEU A 118 -3.12 -2.69 11.20
N MET A 119 -1.83 -3.05 11.08
CA MET A 119 -0.72 -2.15 11.43
C MET A 119 -0.16 -1.35 10.25
N ALA A 120 -0.24 -1.91 9.05
CA ALA A 120 0.42 -1.38 7.86
C ALA A 120 -0.51 -1.30 6.64
N GLY A 121 -1.79 -1.62 6.79
CA GLY A 121 -2.75 -1.57 5.67
C GLY A 121 -2.59 -2.69 4.63
N ASN A 122 -1.82 -3.74 4.91
CA ASN A 122 -1.65 -4.84 3.97
C ASN A 122 -2.96 -5.58 3.72
N PHE A 123 -3.24 -5.91 2.46
CA PHE A 123 -4.46 -6.63 2.09
C PHE A 123 -4.32 -8.12 2.33
N VAL A 124 -5.23 -8.69 3.14
CA VAL A 124 -5.25 -10.12 3.49
C VAL A 124 -6.44 -10.83 2.86
N THR A 125 -6.25 -12.11 2.54
CA THR A 125 -7.27 -12.91 1.86
C THR A 125 -8.23 -13.63 2.80
N LEU A 126 -7.87 -13.80 4.07
CA LEU A 126 -8.60 -14.56 5.09
C LEU A 126 -8.81 -16.05 4.75
N THR A 127 -8.07 -16.61 3.78
CA THR A 127 -8.26 -18.01 3.36
C THR A 127 -7.62 -19.01 4.32
N ASN A 128 -6.55 -18.61 4.99
CA ASN A 128 -5.76 -19.43 5.91
C ASN A 128 -5.99 -19.06 7.40
N LEU A 129 -7.14 -18.48 7.71
CA LEU A 129 -7.49 -18.00 9.05
C LEU A 129 -8.13 -19.12 9.89
N PRO A 130 -7.44 -19.65 10.92
CA PRO A 130 -8.05 -20.61 11.85
C PRO A 130 -9.18 -19.98 12.66
N PRO A 131 -10.20 -20.75 13.08
CA PRO A 131 -11.31 -20.22 13.87
C PRO A 131 -10.88 -19.48 15.14
N GLN A 132 -9.86 -19.98 15.84
CA GLN A 132 -9.31 -19.36 17.05
C GLN A 132 -8.69 -17.98 16.79
N GLU A 133 -8.08 -17.79 15.63
CA GLU A 133 -7.55 -16.48 15.23
C GLU A 133 -8.69 -15.50 14.89
N MET A 134 -9.76 -15.98 14.26
CA MET A 134 -10.95 -15.18 14.01
C MET A 134 -11.58 -14.72 15.34
N ASP A 135 -11.72 -15.64 16.32
CA ASP A 135 -12.23 -15.29 17.66
C ASP A 135 -11.34 -14.24 18.32
N ARG A 136 -10.02 -14.39 18.21
CA ARG A 136 -9.05 -13.46 18.77
C ARG A 136 -9.12 -12.07 18.10
N MET A 137 -9.24 -12.01 16.77
CA MET A 137 -9.41 -10.74 16.05
C MET A 137 -10.63 -9.97 16.55
N ILE A 138 -11.74 -10.69 16.75
CA ILE A 138 -12.98 -10.13 17.29
C ILE A 138 -12.79 -9.67 18.75
N GLU A 139 -12.23 -10.51 19.62
CA GLU A 139 -11.98 -10.15 21.02
C GLU A 139 -11.06 -8.94 21.19
N ARG A 140 -10.10 -8.77 20.28
CA ARG A 140 -9.17 -7.63 20.29
C ARG A 140 -9.69 -6.43 19.52
N HIS A 141 -10.86 -6.57 18.89
CA HIS A 141 -11.46 -5.53 18.04
C HIS A 141 -10.47 -5.01 17.00
N ALA A 142 -9.82 -5.95 16.28
CA ALA A 142 -8.78 -5.65 15.28
C ALA A 142 -9.42 -5.01 14.02
N SER A 143 -9.59 -3.71 14.04
CA SER A 143 -10.37 -2.93 13.06
C SER A 143 -9.76 -1.53 12.89
N PRO A 144 -9.77 -0.92 11.68
CA PRO A 144 -10.21 -1.53 10.42
C PRO A 144 -9.21 -2.55 9.85
N LEU A 145 -9.71 -3.48 9.06
CA LEU A 145 -8.90 -4.45 8.30
C LEU A 145 -8.92 -4.11 6.81
N TYR A 146 -7.88 -4.51 6.09
CA TYR A 146 -7.77 -4.40 4.64
C TYR A 146 -7.87 -5.78 4.02
N ILE A 147 -8.92 -6.02 3.23
CA ILE A 147 -9.31 -7.37 2.81
C ILE A 147 -9.33 -7.51 1.29
N SER A 148 -8.56 -8.47 0.80
CA SER A 148 -8.46 -8.86 -0.61
C SER A 148 -9.63 -9.79 -0.98
N VAL A 149 -10.70 -9.24 -1.55
CA VAL A 149 -11.96 -9.95 -1.80
C VAL A 149 -11.98 -10.65 -3.15
N GLN A 150 -11.65 -9.97 -4.22
CA GLN A 150 -11.67 -10.37 -5.65
C GLN A 150 -13.08 -10.63 -6.19
N THR A 151 -13.90 -11.38 -5.52
CA THR A 151 -15.32 -11.65 -5.81
C THR A 151 -16.00 -12.25 -4.58
N THR A 152 -17.29 -12.00 -4.43
CA THR A 152 -18.16 -12.63 -3.41
C THR A 152 -18.75 -13.98 -3.88
N ASN A 153 -18.56 -14.33 -5.15
CA ASN A 153 -18.89 -15.64 -5.70
C ASN A 153 -17.86 -16.67 -5.21
N GLY A 154 -18.23 -17.49 -4.22
CA GLY A 154 -17.32 -18.44 -3.57
C GLY A 154 -16.65 -19.42 -4.54
N GLU A 155 -17.39 -19.95 -5.51
CA GLU A 155 -16.81 -20.89 -6.50
C GLU A 155 -15.83 -20.19 -7.43
N LEU A 156 -16.16 -18.98 -7.88
CA LEU A 156 -15.23 -18.18 -8.68
C LEU A 156 -14.00 -17.80 -7.85
N ARG A 157 -14.19 -17.41 -6.58
CA ARG A 157 -13.09 -17.04 -5.69
C ARG A 157 -12.13 -18.22 -5.44
N LYS A 158 -12.65 -19.45 -5.24
CA LYS A 158 -11.81 -20.66 -5.16
C LYS A 158 -10.95 -20.85 -6.41
N LYS A 159 -11.55 -20.64 -7.58
CA LYS A 159 -10.81 -20.71 -8.85
C LYS A 159 -9.75 -19.61 -8.97
N MET A 160 -10.06 -18.37 -8.59
CA MET A 160 -9.14 -17.23 -8.69
C MET A 160 -7.97 -17.32 -7.72
N LEU A 161 -8.20 -17.73 -6.48
CA LEU A 161 -7.19 -17.82 -5.43
C LEU A 161 -6.51 -19.19 -5.37
N HIS A 162 -7.05 -20.17 -6.07
CA HIS A 162 -6.62 -21.57 -6.03
C HIS A 162 -6.50 -22.10 -4.58
N HIS A 163 -7.54 -21.85 -3.78
CA HIS A 163 -7.59 -22.23 -2.38
C HIS A 163 -8.96 -22.75 -1.97
N ILE A 164 -9.01 -23.91 -1.27
CA ILE A 164 -10.27 -24.63 -0.94
C ILE A 164 -11.21 -23.86 -0.01
N HIS A 165 -10.69 -22.97 0.84
CA HIS A 165 -11.46 -22.17 1.79
C HIS A 165 -11.73 -20.74 1.30
N ALA A 166 -11.44 -20.43 0.05
CA ALA A 166 -11.64 -19.09 -0.49
C ALA A 166 -13.11 -18.70 -0.62
N ASP A 167 -14.04 -19.67 -0.63
CA ASP A 167 -15.49 -19.48 -0.67
C ASP A 167 -16.08 -18.87 0.61
N ARG A 168 -15.33 -18.88 1.73
CA ARG A 168 -15.84 -18.43 3.03
C ARG A 168 -15.80 -16.91 3.24
N ILE A 169 -15.41 -16.15 2.25
CA ILE A 169 -15.19 -14.70 2.40
C ILE A 169 -16.43 -13.99 2.97
N MET A 170 -17.61 -14.20 2.44
CA MET A 170 -18.83 -13.55 2.92
C MET A 170 -19.25 -14.01 4.32
N GLU A 171 -18.91 -15.24 4.72
CA GLU A 171 -19.08 -15.71 6.10
C GLU A 171 -18.19 -14.90 7.06
N HIS A 172 -16.92 -14.72 6.70
CA HIS A 172 -15.94 -13.96 7.51
C HIS A 172 -16.34 -12.48 7.63
N LEU A 173 -16.70 -11.84 6.50
CA LEU A 173 -17.08 -10.43 6.48
C LEU A 173 -18.37 -10.15 7.27
N ARG A 174 -19.39 -11.01 7.16
CA ARG A 174 -20.60 -10.90 7.99
C ARG A 174 -20.28 -11.05 9.46
N ARG A 175 -19.44 -12.01 9.82
CA ARG A 175 -19.02 -12.21 11.20
C ARG A 175 -18.29 -10.99 11.77
N PHE A 176 -17.46 -10.30 10.98
CA PHE A 176 -16.86 -9.03 11.39
C PHE A 176 -17.91 -7.95 11.60
N ALA A 177 -18.82 -7.78 10.65
CA ALA A 177 -19.92 -6.81 10.76
C ALA A 177 -20.83 -7.07 11.97
N ASP A 178 -21.15 -8.33 12.25
CA ASP A 178 -21.95 -8.73 13.42
C ASP A 178 -21.27 -8.40 14.78
N HIS A 179 -19.97 -8.08 14.76
CA HIS A 179 -19.17 -7.69 15.93
C HIS A 179 -18.63 -6.25 15.83
N ASP A 180 -19.29 -5.39 15.07
CA ASP A 180 -18.93 -3.97 14.88
C ASP A 180 -17.49 -3.72 14.38
N MET A 181 -16.92 -4.66 13.64
CA MET A 181 -15.59 -4.50 13.03
C MET A 181 -15.71 -3.96 11.61
N SER A 182 -14.95 -2.90 11.33
CA SER A 182 -14.92 -2.26 10.01
C SER A 182 -13.78 -2.78 9.15
N PHE A 183 -13.95 -2.69 7.84
CA PHE A 183 -12.93 -3.14 6.89
C PHE A 183 -13.01 -2.41 5.54
N HIS A 184 -11.86 -2.26 4.90
CA HIS A 184 -11.69 -1.84 3.52
C HIS A 184 -11.51 -3.06 2.64
N CYS A 185 -12.05 -3.03 1.43
CA CYS A 185 -11.97 -4.13 0.48
C CYS A 185 -11.15 -3.73 -0.76
N GLN A 186 -10.48 -4.71 -1.35
CA GLN A 186 -9.82 -4.59 -2.65
C GLN A 186 -10.31 -5.70 -3.58
N VAL A 187 -10.54 -5.34 -4.83
CA VAL A 187 -10.87 -6.25 -5.92
C VAL A 187 -9.86 -6.06 -7.04
N VAL A 188 -8.98 -7.04 -7.24
CA VAL A 188 -8.13 -7.12 -8.43
C VAL A 188 -8.97 -7.65 -9.57
N LEU A 189 -9.27 -6.79 -10.54
CA LEU A 189 -10.12 -7.11 -11.68
C LEU A 189 -9.31 -7.77 -12.80
N CYS A 190 -9.79 -8.92 -13.24
CA CYS A 190 -9.24 -9.70 -14.35
C CYS A 190 -10.28 -9.72 -15.49
N PRO A 191 -9.97 -9.16 -16.68
CA PRO A 191 -10.93 -9.04 -17.78
C PRO A 191 -11.59 -10.36 -18.15
N GLY A 192 -12.94 -10.38 -18.19
CA GLY A 192 -13.75 -11.54 -18.53
C GLY A 192 -13.82 -12.62 -17.43
N ILE A 193 -13.36 -12.34 -16.22
CA ILE A 193 -13.37 -13.29 -15.10
C ILE A 193 -14.25 -12.81 -13.95
N ASN A 194 -13.92 -11.66 -13.33
CA ASN A 194 -14.64 -11.11 -12.19
C ASN A 194 -15.13 -9.67 -12.40
N ASP A 195 -15.15 -9.23 -13.66
CA ASP A 195 -15.74 -7.95 -14.10
C ASP A 195 -17.23 -8.08 -14.47
N GLY A 196 -17.81 -7.03 -15.00
CA GLY A 196 -19.20 -6.99 -15.46
C GLY A 196 -20.22 -7.46 -14.41
N PRO A 197 -21.04 -8.51 -14.70
CA PRO A 197 -22.05 -9.00 -13.76
C PRO A 197 -21.49 -9.52 -12.43
N GLU A 198 -20.28 -10.10 -12.43
CA GLU A 198 -19.62 -10.58 -11.20
C GLU A 198 -19.15 -9.40 -10.33
N LEU A 199 -18.66 -8.34 -10.96
CA LEU A 199 -18.33 -7.10 -10.25
C LEU A 199 -19.58 -6.47 -9.64
N GLU A 200 -20.67 -6.38 -10.40
CA GLU A 200 -21.95 -5.86 -9.91
C GLU A 200 -22.46 -6.62 -8.68
N ARG A 201 -22.38 -7.96 -8.75
CA ARG A 201 -22.71 -8.82 -7.61
C ARG A 201 -21.81 -8.52 -6.41
N THR A 202 -20.50 -8.46 -6.62
CA THR A 202 -19.53 -8.21 -5.56
C THR A 202 -19.76 -6.87 -4.87
N MET A 203 -19.99 -5.79 -5.64
CA MET A 203 -20.29 -4.47 -5.09
C MET A 203 -21.57 -4.48 -4.25
N ARG A 204 -22.64 -5.12 -4.71
CA ARG A 204 -23.90 -5.23 -3.97
C ARG A 204 -23.76 -6.02 -2.68
N ASP A 205 -23.10 -7.18 -2.74
CA ASP A 205 -22.88 -8.03 -1.59
C ASP A 205 -22.08 -7.31 -0.50
N LEU A 206 -21.01 -6.59 -0.89
CA LEU A 206 -20.20 -5.79 0.03
C LEU A 206 -20.97 -4.59 0.57
N ALA A 207 -21.72 -3.88 -0.25
CA ALA A 207 -22.56 -2.75 0.17
C ALA A 207 -23.64 -3.17 1.18
N SER A 208 -24.11 -4.43 1.12
CA SER A 208 -25.05 -4.95 2.11
C SER A 208 -24.48 -5.05 3.53
N LEU A 209 -23.17 -4.91 3.69
CA LEU A 209 -22.45 -4.91 4.96
C LEU A 209 -22.14 -3.49 5.48
N ALA A 210 -22.62 -2.44 4.80
CA ALA A 210 -22.48 -1.08 5.31
C ALA A 210 -23.24 -0.93 6.64
N PRO A 211 -22.71 -0.18 7.63
CA PRO A 211 -21.56 0.72 7.55
C PRO A 211 -20.19 0.06 7.83
N HIS A 212 -20.12 -1.24 8.07
CA HIS A 212 -18.88 -1.92 8.46
C HIS A 212 -17.93 -2.14 7.27
N ALA A 213 -18.44 -2.48 6.09
CA ALA A 213 -17.69 -2.36 4.86
C ALA A 213 -17.58 -0.88 4.51
N LEU A 214 -16.37 -0.33 4.65
CA LEU A 214 -16.12 1.09 4.51
C LEU A 214 -15.96 1.49 3.04
N THR A 215 -15.08 0.82 2.31
CA THR A 215 -14.79 1.14 0.91
C THR A 215 -14.34 -0.08 0.13
N VAL A 216 -14.44 0.00 -1.20
CA VAL A 216 -13.95 -1.02 -2.15
C VAL A 216 -13.07 -0.35 -3.20
N ALA A 217 -11.78 -0.71 -3.24
CA ALA A 217 -10.90 -0.35 -4.36
C ALA A 217 -11.03 -1.35 -5.50
N LEU A 218 -11.13 -0.84 -6.72
CA LEU A 218 -11.05 -1.63 -7.94
C LEU A 218 -9.70 -1.36 -8.59
N VAL A 219 -8.86 -2.39 -8.75
CA VAL A 219 -7.55 -2.27 -9.37
C VAL A 219 -7.43 -3.23 -10.54
N PRO A 220 -6.86 -2.83 -11.70
CA PRO A 220 -6.65 -3.74 -12.80
C PRO A 220 -5.55 -4.74 -12.48
N VAL A 221 -5.61 -5.93 -13.07
CA VAL A 221 -4.57 -6.93 -12.90
C VAL A 221 -3.25 -6.47 -13.53
N GLY A 222 -2.18 -6.47 -12.72
CA GLY A 222 -0.81 -6.25 -13.19
C GLY A 222 -0.20 -7.54 -13.76
N LEU A 223 0.36 -7.47 -14.97
CA LEU A 223 0.91 -8.63 -15.68
C LEU A 223 2.36 -8.38 -16.08
N THR A 224 3.26 -9.28 -15.70
CA THR A 224 4.64 -9.29 -16.17
C THR A 224 4.83 -10.26 -17.33
N LYS A 225 5.98 -10.19 -18.00
CA LYS A 225 6.35 -11.16 -19.04
C LYS A 225 6.68 -12.56 -18.52
N TYR A 226 6.85 -12.74 -17.20
CA TYR A 226 7.25 -14.01 -16.56
C TYR A 226 6.03 -14.86 -16.19
N ARG A 227 5.14 -15.12 -17.16
CA ARG A 227 3.86 -15.81 -16.94
C ARG A 227 3.67 -17.11 -17.73
N GLU A 228 4.71 -17.67 -18.30
CA GLU A 228 4.62 -18.83 -19.23
C GLU A 228 3.89 -20.04 -18.64
N HIS A 229 3.97 -20.25 -17.31
CA HIS A 229 3.36 -21.38 -16.61
C HIS A 229 2.16 -21.00 -15.74
N LEU A 230 1.71 -19.73 -15.79
CA LEU A 230 0.59 -19.24 -15.01
C LEU A 230 -0.69 -19.20 -15.83
N TYR A 231 -1.83 -19.08 -15.14
CA TYR A 231 -3.13 -18.95 -15.79
C TYR A 231 -3.10 -17.80 -16.81
N PRO A 232 -3.58 -18.03 -18.04
CA PRO A 232 -3.53 -17.01 -19.10
C PRO A 232 -4.47 -15.84 -18.75
N LEU A 233 -3.89 -14.70 -18.46
CA LEU A 233 -4.56 -13.42 -18.25
C LEU A 233 -4.09 -12.45 -19.32
N ARG A 234 -4.91 -11.43 -19.56
CA ARG A 234 -4.58 -10.31 -20.45
C ARG A 234 -4.84 -8.98 -19.74
N PRO A 235 -4.21 -7.88 -20.16
CA PRO A 235 -4.55 -6.55 -19.65
C PRO A 235 -5.94 -6.11 -20.13
N TYR A 236 -6.48 -5.07 -19.48
CA TYR A 236 -7.68 -4.37 -19.92
C TYR A 236 -7.44 -3.63 -21.22
N THR A 237 -8.44 -3.61 -22.10
CA THR A 237 -8.50 -2.66 -23.22
C THR A 237 -9.03 -1.31 -22.73
N GLN A 238 -8.89 -0.26 -23.53
CA GLN A 238 -9.42 1.06 -23.22
C GLN A 238 -10.94 1.04 -22.99
N GLU A 239 -11.67 0.35 -23.85
CA GLU A 239 -13.14 0.23 -23.81
C GLU A 239 -13.62 -0.55 -22.59
N GLU A 240 -12.89 -1.62 -22.21
CA GLU A 240 -13.21 -2.41 -21.02
C GLU A 240 -12.96 -1.62 -19.73
N ALA A 241 -11.85 -0.88 -19.66
CA ALA A 241 -11.56 0.01 -18.54
C ALA A 241 -12.64 1.09 -18.38
N GLU A 242 -13.08 1.68 -19.49
CA GLU A 242 -14.17 2.65 -19.48
C GLU A 242 -15.49 2.04 -19.00
N GLN A 243 -15.77 0.78 -19.34
CA GLN A 243 -16.95 0.06 -18.83
C GLN A 243 -16.88 -0.15 -17.31
N VAL A 244 -15.71 -0.48 -16.76
CA VAL A 244 -15.51 -0.60 -15.30
C VAL A 244 -15.76 0.75 -14.62
N ILE A 245 -15.21 1.85 -15.14
CA ILE A 245 -15.42 3.19 -14.60
C ILE A 245 -16.91 3.53 -14.60
N ARG A 246 -17.60 3.39 -15.73
CA ARG A 246 -19.04 3.67 -15.83
C ARG A 246 -19.88 2.82 -14.86
N GLN A 247 -19.53 1.55 -14.69
CA GLN A 247 -20.21 0.66 -13.77
C GLN A 247 -20.02 1.11 -12.31
N ALA A 248 -18.80 1.47 -11.94
CA ALA A 248 -18.48 2.00 -10.61
C ALA A 248 -19.22 3.33 -10.34
N GLU A 249 -19.19 4.28 -11.29
CA GLU A 249 -19.87 5.58 -11.15
C GLU A 249 -21.40 5.43 -11.05
N ALA A 250 -21.98 4.50 -11.78
CA ALA A 250 -23.41 4.20 -11.67
C ALA A 250 -23.76 3.65 -10.27
N PHE A 251 -22.90 2.80 -9.71
CA PHE A 251 -23.06 2.25 -8.37
C PHE A 251 -22.86 3.32 -7.30
N GLN A 252 -21.83 4.16 -7.43
CA GLN A 252 -21.54 5.29 -6.53
C GLN A 252 -22.74 6.23 -6.36
N LYS A 253 -23.47 6.54 -7.43
CA LYS A 253 -24.67 7.40 -7.37
C LYS A 253 -25.73 6.83 -6.42
N GLY A 254 -25.93 5.51 -6.45
CA GLY A 254 -26.84 4.83 -5.54
C GLY A 254 -26.34 4.86 -4.09
N MET A 255 -25.06 4.63 -3.87
CA MET A 255 -24.44 4.63 -2.55
C MET A 255 -24.45 6.01 -1.91
N LEU A 256 -24.13 7.06 -2.67
CA LEU A 256 -24.22 8.45 -2.20
C LEU A 256 -25.64 8.80 -1.75
N ALA A 257 -26.66 8.41 -2.50
CA ALA A 257 -28.04 8.66 -2.15
C ALA A 257 -28.51 7.91 -0.90
N ALA A 258 -28.03 6.68 -0.70
CA ALA A 258 -28.47 5.80 0.39
C ALA A 258 -27.61 5.93 1.66
N HIS A 259 -26.32 6.16 1.53
CA HIS A 259 -25.33 6.07 2.62
C HIS A 259 -24.44 7.28 2.77
N GLY A 260 -24.47 8.25 1.85
CA GLY A 260 -23.64 9.46 1.90
C GLY A 260 -22.15 9.23 1.55
N THR A 261 -21.80 8.09 0.98
CA THR A 261 -20.44 7.77 0.51
C THR A 261 -20.49 7.12 -0.87
N ARG A 262 -19.45 7.30 -1.67
CA ARG A 262 -19.30 6.62 -2.96
C ARG A 262 -19.04 5.13 -2.82
N PHE A 263 -18.38 4.74 -1.76
CA PHE A 263 -18.11 3.33 -1.39
C PHE A 263 -17.15 2.58 -2.31
N VAL A 264 -17.28 2.68 -3.65
CA VAL A 264 -16.47 1.97 -4.64
C VAL A 264 -15.58 2.96 -5.39
N PHE A 265 -14.28 2.67 -5.49
CA PHE A 265 -13.31 3.58 -6.08
C PHE A 265 -12.43 2.84 -7.10
N PRO A 266 -12.56 3.12 -8.41
CA PRO A 266 -11.58 2.68 -9.40
C PRO A 266 -10.22 3.35 -9.14
N SER A 267 -9.12 2.59 -9.30
CA SER A 267 -7.77 3.15 -9.21
C SER A 267 -7.47 4.08 -10.40
N ASP A 268 -6.51 4.96 -10.21
CA ASP A 268 -6.04 5.90 -11.24
C ASP A 268 -5.62 5.18 -12.54
N GLU A 269 -5.11 3.96 -12.43
CA GLU A 269 -4.70 3.14 -13.57
C GLU A 269 -5.89 2.82 -14.49
N PHE A 270 -7.11 2.62 -13.98
CA PHE A 270 -8.30 2.46 -14.82
C PHE A 270 -8.58 3.72 -15.64
N TYR A 271 -8.47 4.91 -15.03
CA TYR A 271 -8.66 6.19 -15.74
C TYR A 271 -7.58 6.40 -16.81
N GLN A 272 -6.32 6.01 -16.51
CA GLN A 272 -5.22 6.09 -17.47
C GLN A 272 -5.41 5.13 -18.65
N ILE A 273 -5.79 3.86 -18.40
CA ILE A 273 -6.07 2.87 -19.46
C ILE A 273 -7.24 3.34 -20.33
N ALA A 274 -8.32 3.84 -19.71
CA ALA A 274 -9.49 4.35 -20.40
C ALA A 274 -9.25 5.68 -21.13
N LYS A 275 -8.14 6.38 -20.84
CA LYS A 275 -7.91 7.78 -21.24
C LYS A 275 -9.07 8.69 -20.83
N HIS A 276 -9.63 8.41 -19.67
CA HIS A 276 -10.74 9.12 -19.09
C HIS A 276 -10.22 10.20 -18.11
N PRO A 277 -10.83 11.37 -18.04
CA PRO A 277 -10.46 12.38 -17.04
C PRO A 277 -10.56 11.82 -15.61
N LEU A 278 -9.62 12.22 -14.75
CA LEU A 278 -9.69 11.89 -13.32
C LEU A 278 -10.88 12.61 -12.68
N PRO A 279 -11.53 12.00 -11.68
CA PRO A 279 -12.53 12.68 -10.85
C PRO A 279 -11.93 13.87 -10.09
N ASP A 280 -12.79 14.79 -9.65
CA ASP A 280 -12.40 15.90 -8.77
C ASP A 280 -12.01 15.39 -7.38
N VAL A 281 -11.22 16.18 -6.63
CA VAL A 281 -10.73 15.86 -5.26
C VAL A 281 -11.85 15.40 -4.34
N ASP A 282 -12.98 16.11 -4.31
CA ASP A 282 -14.15 15.77 -3.49
C ASP A 282 -14.73 14.39 -3.82
N SER A 283 -14.41 13.84 -4.98
CA SER A 283 -14.86 12.52 -5.41
C SER A 283 -14.11 11.39 -4.75
N TYR A 284 -12.95 11.65 -4.18
CA TYR A 284 -12.13 10.65 -3.48
C TYR A 284 -12.39 10.65 -1.97
N GLU A 285 -13.29 11.53 -1.47
CA GLU A 285 -13.59 11.67 -0.05
C GLU A 285 -12.28 11.96 0.75
N ASP A 286 -11.98 11.21 1.81
CA ASP A 286 -10.71 11.36 2.56
C ASP A 286 -9.58 10.47 2.01
N PHE A 287 -9.59 10.10 0.73
CA PHE A 287 -8.63 9.20 0.07
C PHE A 287 -8.43 7.85 0.80
N PRO A 288 -9.50 7.15 1.18
CA PRO A 288 -9.41 5.96 2.05
C PRO A 288 -8.73 4.75 1.40
N GLN A 289 -8.47 4.81 0.09
CA GLN A 289 -7.84 3.73 -0.69
C GLN A 289 -6.55 4.18 -1.39
N PHE A 290 -5.88 5.18 -0.81
CA PHE A 290 -4.69 5.81 -1.39
C PHE A 290 -3.58 4.80 -1.74
N GLU A 291 -3.32 3.84 -0.84
CA GLU A 291 -2.32 2.77 -1.03
C GLU A 291 -2.64 1.82 -2.20
N ASN A 292 -3.89 1.83 -2.70
CA ASN A 292 -4.30 1.10 -3.90
C ASN A 292 -4.19 1.90 -5.19
N GLY A 293 -3.53 3.04 -5.16
CA GLY A 293 -3.44 3.92 -6.32
C GLY A 293 -4.76 4.59 -6.67
N VAL A 294 -5.59 4.88 -5.67
CA VAL A 294 -6.86 5.59 -5.83
C VAL A 294 -6.69 7.06 -5.44
N GLY A 295 -6.73 7.95 -6.43
CA GLY A 295 -6.63 9.39 -6.24
C GLY A 295 -5.21 9.93 -6.06
N LEU A 296 -4.16 9.13 -6.28
CA LEU A 296 -2.77 9.58 -6.22
C LEU A 296 -2.52 10.75 -7.18
N LEU A 297 -2.96 10.62 -8.42
CA LEU A 297 -2.75 11.63 -9.47
C LEU A 297 -3.60 12.88 -9.23
N CYS A 298 -4.81 12.69 -8.73
CA CYS A 298 -5.68 13.79 -8.40
C CYS A 298 -5.08 14.62 -7.27
N ARG A 299 -4.61 13.99 -6.22
CA ARG A 299 -3.95 14.63 -5.08
C ARG A 299 -2.65 15.33 -5.50
N LEU A 300 -1.78 14.64 -6.25
CA LEU A 300 -0.55 15.25 -6.80
C LEU A 300 -0.85 16.55 -7.58
N LYS A 301 -1.90 16.52 -8.42
CA LYS A 301 -2.33 17.70 -9.17
C LYS A 301 -2.80 18.83 -8.27
N ASP A 302 -3.67 18.55 -7.31
CA ASP A 302 -4.23 19.55 -6.39
C ASP A 302 -3.14 20.20 -5.52
N GLU A 303 -2.21 19.39 -4.99
CA GLU A 303 -1.06 19.87 -4.23
C GLU A 303 -0.13 20.73 -5.09
N TYR A 304 0.17 20.29 -6.32
CA TYR A 304 0.97 21.06 -7.27
C TYR A 304 0.34 22.41 -7.63
N GLU A 305 -0.94 22.41 -8.01
CA GLU A 305 -1.69 23.63 -8.36
C GLU A 305 -1.84 24.57 -7.16
N THR A 306 -1.97 23.99 -5.96
CA THR A 306 -2.01 24.76 -4.72
C THR A 306 -0.66 25.41 -4.43
N ALA A 307 0.43 24.69 -4.58
CA ALA A 307 1.78 25.23 -4.42
C ALA A 307 2.06 26.35 -5.42
N VAL A 308 1.69 26.17 -6.69
CA VAL A 308 1.81 27.24 -7.71
C VAL A 308 1.03 28.50 -7.33
N ARG A 309 -0.15 28.34 -6.71
CA ARG A 309 -0.97 29.52 -6.28
C ARG A 309 -0.38 30.23 -5.06
N LEU A 310 0.16 29.47 -4.11
CA LEU A 310 0.71 29.99 -2.86
C LEU A 310 2.09 30.59 -3.04
N ASP A 311 2.86 30.06 -3.95
CA ASP A 311 4.20 30.51 -4.29
C ASP A 311 4.33 30.72 -5.81
N PRO A 312 3.81 31.87 -6.32
CA PRO A 312 3.89 32.20 -7.75
C PRO A 312 5.34 32.33 -8.21
N ASP A 313 5.63 31.80 -9.39
CA ASP A 313 6.94 31.88 -10.01
C ASP A 313 7.27 33.34 -10.40
N GLU A 314 8.22 33.97 -9.67
CA GLU A 314 8.70 35.32 -9.93
C GLU A 314 9.74 35.39 -11.05
N GLY A 315 9.99 34.30 -11.78
CA GLY A 315 10.94 34.24 -12.89
C GLY A 315 12.42 34.25 -12.46
N GLN A 316 12.69 33.81 -11.23
CA GLN A 316 14.04 33.78 -10.64
C GLN A 316 14.75 32.43 -10.79
N ALA A 317 14.11 31.40 -11.38
CA ALA A 317 14.71 30.09 -11.54
C ALA A 317 15.95 30.16 -12.45
N GLU A 318 17.01 29.48 -12.06
CA GLU A 318 18.21 29.32 -12.91
C GLU A 318 17.84 28.55 -14.18
N LYS A 319 18.42 28.96 -15.30
CA LYS A 319 18.24 28.23 -16.57
C LYS A 319 18.83 26.86 -16.47
N ARG A 320 17.97 25.82 -16.48
CA ARG A 320 18.39 24.43 -16.41
C ARG A 320 17.51 23.50 -17.27
N ARG A 321 18.07 22.38 -17.66
CA ARG A 321 17.38 21.31 -18.40
C ARG A 321 17.12 20.15 -17.45
N VAL A 322 15.85 19.84 -17.24
CA VAL A 322 15.40 18.77 -16.34
C VAL A 322 14.72 17.66 -17.13
N ILE A 323 15.14 16.43 -16.93
CA ILE A 323 14.40 15.26 -17.40
C ILE A 323 13.58 14.72 -16.23
N MET A 324 12.29 14.61 -16.38
CA MET A 324 11.42 13.91 -15.46
C MET A 324 11.15 12.51 -16.00
N ALA A 325 11.83 11.49 -15.43
CA ALA A 325 11.68 10.10 -15.84
C ALA A 325 10.51 9.45 -15.07
N CYS A 326 9.60 8.80 -15.79
CA CYS A 326 8.37 8.26 -15.21
C CYS A 326 7.89 7.03 -15.98
N GLY A 327 6.91 6.33 -15.42
CA GLY A 327 6.21 5.24 -16.12
C GLY A 327 5.46 5.73 -17.35
N THR A 328 5.21 4.83 -18.28
CA THR A 328 4.54 5.16 -19.54
C THR A 328 3.09 5.59 -19.35
N SER A 329 2.39 5.06 -18.33
CA SER A 329 0.99 5.39 -18.04
C SER A 329 0.81 6.83 -17.55
N VAL A 330 1.72 7.33 -16.68
CA VAL A 330 1.61 8.65 -16.06
C VAL A 330 2.15 9.79 -16.93
N ALA A 331 2.97 9.48 -17.94
CA ALA A 331 3.62 10.49 -18.77
C ALA A 331 2.66 11.49 -19.46
N PRO A 332 1.49 11.09 -20.00
CA PRO A 332 0.52 12.05 -20.55
C PRO A 332 0.01 13.03 -19.52
N PHE A 333 -0.35 12.56 -18.31
CA PHE A 333 -0.80 13.38 -17.20
C PHE A 333 0.26 14.41 -16.77
N LEU A 334 1.50 14.00 -16.59
CA LEU A 334 2.59 14.89 -16.21
C LEU A 334 2.88 15.95 -17.30
N ARG A 335 2.79 15.58 -18.58
CA ARG A 335 2.93 16.58 -19.67
C ARG A 335 1.83 17.62 -19.62
N GLU A 336 0.60 17.20 -19.39
CA GLU A 336 -0.54 18.13 -19.26
C GLU A 336 -0.34 19.07 -18.06
N LEU A 337 0.00 18.53 -16.89
CA LEU A 337 0.24 19.28 -15.65
C LEU A 337 1.34 20.34 -15.84
N ILE A 338 2.50 19.95 -16.35
CA ILE A 338 3.63 20.87 -16.56
C ILE A 338 3.36 21.89 -17.68
N THR A 339 2.64 21.49 -18.73
CA THR A 339 2.28 22.45 -19.82
C THR A 339 1.28 23.50 -19.32
N SER A 340 0.36 23.11 -18.45
CA SER A 340 -0.62 24.03 -17.86
C SER A 340 -0.01 24.98 -16.83
N HIS A 341 1.07 24.57 -16.18
CA HIS A 341 1.77 25.32 -15.14
C HIS A 341 3.28 25.29 -15.36
N PRO A 342 3.78 25.99 -16.40
CA PRO A 342 5.19 25.98 -16.74
C PRO A 342 6.04 26.65 -15.66
N VAL A 343 7.24 26.13 -15.42
CA VAL A 343 8.23 26.72 -14.50
C VAL A 343 9.20 27.59 -15.31
N SER A 344 9.30 28.87 -14.95
CA SER A 344 10.13 29.84 -15.68
C SER A 344 11.62 29.45 -15.64
N GLY A 345 12.30 29.55 -16.78
CA GLY A 345 13.74 29.26 -16.88
C GLY A 345 14.09 27.76 -16.93
N VAL A 346 13.14 26.86 -16.73
CA VAL A 346 13.42 25.41 -16.73
C VAL A 346 12.87 24.77 -18.00
N ASP A 347 13.75 24.08 -18.75
CA ASP A 347 13.36 23.22 -19.86
C ASP A 347 13.09 21.81 -19.34
N ILE A 348 11.78 21.48 -19.18
CA ILE A 348 11.33 20.22 -18.58
C ILE A 348 10.93 19.23 -19.68
N ARG A 349 11.57 18.08 -19.71
CA ARG A 349 11.26 16.99 -20.64
C ARG A 349 10.72 15.78 -19.89
N ILE A 350 9.46 15.44 -20.12
CA ILE A 350 8.83 14.21 -19.57
C ILE A 350 9.29 13.01 -20.41
N LYS A 351 10.08 12.12 -19.80
CA LYS A 351 10.63 10.94 -20.45
C LYS A 351 9.96 9.68 -19.92
N PRO A 352 9.01 9.09 -20.68
CA PRO A 352 8.44 7.79 -20.32
C PRO A 352 9.51 6.71 -20.47
N ILE A 353 9.67 5.89 -19.44
CA ILE A 353 10.58 4.74 -19.42
C ILE A 353 9.75 3.47 -19.63
N VAL A 354 10.05 2.76 -20.70
CA VAL A 354 9.43 1.46 -20.98
C VAL A 354 10.03 0.41 -20.06
N ASN A 355 9.20 -0.36 -19.40
CA ASN A 355 9.66 -1.42 -18.53
C ASN A 355 9.98 -2.69 -19.34
N TYR A 356 11.22 -2.87 -19.73
CA TYR A 356 11.67 -4.09 -20.41
C TYR A 356 12.02 -5.20 -19.43
N PHE A 357 12.30 -4.85 -18.18
CA PHE A 357 12.65 -5.83 -17.16
C PHE A 357 11.44 -6.72 -16.79
N PHE A 358 10.31 -6.13 -16.42
CA PHE A 358 9.10 -6.86 -16.09
C PHE A 358 8.19 -7.13 -17.31
N GLY A 359 8.34 -6.38 -18.37
CA GLY A 359 7.52 -6.41 -19.58
C GLY A 359 6.79 -5.10 -19.84
N GLU A 360 6.55 -4.76 -21.10
CA GLU A 360 5.97 -3.48 -21.53
C GLU A 360 4.53 -3.23 -21.04
N THR A 361 3.85 -4.28 -20.56
CA THR A 361 2.53 -4.19 -19.91
C THR A 361 2.60 -3.63 -18.49
N VAL A 362 3.79 -3.55 -17.90
CA VAL A 362 4.03 -2.89 -16.61
C VAL A 362 4.39 -1.44 -16.87
N THR A 363 3.45 -0.54 -16.60
CA THR A 363 3.50 0.86 -17.04
C THR A 363 3.71 1.87 -15.91
N VAL A 364 3.64 1.43 -14.66
CA VAL A 364 3.73 2.29 -13.47
C VAL A 364 5.18 2.67 -13.14
N SER A 365 5.37 3.87 -12.58
CA SER A 365 6.70 4.39 -12.24
C SER A 365 7.43 3.55 -11.19
N GLY A 366 6.74 3.13 -10.12
CA GLY A 366 7.36 2.41 -8.99
C GLY A 366 7.94 1.03 -9.32
N LEU A 367 7.70 0.50 -10.53
CA LEU A 367 8.28 -0.77 -10.99
C LEU A 367 9.39 -0.60 -12.03
N ILE A 368 9.82 0.63 -12.32
CA ILE A 368 10.97 0.90 -13.21
C ILE A 368 12.25 0.45 -12.49
N THR A 369 13.09 -0.28 -13.23
CA THR A 369 14.40 -0.73 -12.73
C THR A 369 15.50 0.25 -13.09
N GLY A 370 16.60 0.21 -12.34
CA GLY A 370 17.78 1.03 -12.64
C GLY A 370 18.35 0.75 -14.03
N GLN A 371 18.36 -0.52 -14.47
CA GLN A 371 18.83 -0.88 -15.81
C GLN A 371 17.95 -0.30 -16.93
N ASP A 372 16.63 -0.31 -16.79
CA ASP A 372 15.72 0.26 -17.79
C ASP A 372 15.87 1.78 -17.85
N LEU A 373 15.99 2.42 -16.68
CA LEU A 373 16.22 3.87 -16.57
C LEU A 373 17.54 4.27 -17.28
N VAL A 374 18.64 3.62 -16.92
CA VAL A 374 19.97 3.93 -17.47
C VAL A 374 20.04 3.66 -18.98
N ALA A 375 19.50 2.52 -19.43
CA ALA A 375 19.55 2.16 -20.86
C ALA A 375 18.81 3.18 -21.75
N GLN A 376 17.69 3.73 -21.26
CA GLN A 376 16.84 4.63 -22.06
C GLN A 376 17.19 6.11 -21.89
N LEU A 377 17.98 6.48 -20.87
CA LEU A 377 18.47 7.84 -20.67
C LEU A 377 19.95 8.02 -21.09
N LYS A 378 20.62 6.96 -21.49
CA LYS A 378 22.01 7.04 -21.93
C LYS A 378 22.16 7.92 -23.16
N GLY A 379 22.99 8.95 -23.02
CA GLY A 379 23.25 9.94 -24.08
C GLY A 379 22.27 11.10 -24.13
N GLU A 380 21.30 11.15 -23.22
CA GLU A 380 20.49 12.34 -23.02
C GLU A 380 21.35 13.45 -22.39
N GLU A 381 21.02 14.68 -22.75
CA GLU A 381 21.65 15.87 -22.15
C GLU A 381 20.65 16.54 -21.21
N ALA A 382 21.00 16.60 -19.94
CA ALA A 382 20.23 17.30 -18.90
C ALA A 382 21.19 17.73 -17.79
N ASP A 383 20.80 18.72 -17.04
CA ASP A 383 21.50 19.15 -15.85
C ASP A 383 21.10 18.30 -14.64
N GLU A 384 19.86 17.76 -14.67
CA GLU A 384 19.33 16.90 -13.65
C GLU A 384 18.23 15.96 -14.19
N ILE A 385 18.10 14.77 -13.57
CA ILE A 385 17.02 13.82 -13.79
C ILE A 385 16.20 13.72 -12.49
N LEU A 386 14.90 13.96 -12.56
CA LEU A 386 13.96 13.71 -11.46
C LEU A 386 13.30 12.36 -11.65
N ILE A 387 13.20 11.60 -10.57
CA ILE A 387 12.46 10.35 -10.47
C ILE A 387 11.54 10.39 -9.25
N THR A 388 10.45 9.63 -9.22
CA THR A 388 9.66 9.47 -7.99
C THR A 388 10.40 8.56 -7.00
N GLU A 389 10.31 8.87 -5.69
CA GLU A 389 10.89 8.02 -4.63
C GLU A 389 10.35 6.59 -4.66
N SER A 390 9.12 6.39 -5.15
CA SER A 390 8.52 5.05 -5.29
C SER A 390 9.27 4.12 -6.25
N MET A 391 10.21 4.62 -7.08
CA MET A 391 11.15 3.78 -7.85
C MET A 391 12.21 3.11 -6.97
N LEU A 392 12.43 3.63 -5.76
CA LEU A 392 13.47 3.15 -4.86
C LEU A 392 12.85 2.37 -3.70
N ARG A 393 13.67 1.56 -3.06
CA ARG A 393 13.27 0.89 -1.82
C ARG A 393 13.12 1.92 -0.70
N GLN A 394 12.00 1.86 0.02
CA GLN A 394 11.72 2.78 1.11
C GLN A 394 12.88 2.86 2.13
N GLY A 395 13.38 4.07 2.34
CA GLY A 395 14.50 4.35 3.24
C GLY A 395 15.89 3.95 2.71
N GLU A 396 15.98 3.52 1.44
CA GLU A 396 17.23 3.14 0.80
C GLU A 396 17.28 3.68 -0.64
N GLU A 397 18.46 4.00 -1.13
CA GLU A 397 18.66 4.49 -2.50
C GLU A 397 18.97 3.34 -3.49
N ILE A 398 18.07 2.34 -3.55
CA ILE A 398 18.25 1.11 -4.32
C ILE A 398 17.01 0.83 -5.17
N PHE A 399 17.18 0.63 -6.48
CA PHE A 399 16.13 0.19 -7.40
C PHE A 399 15.74 -1.29 -7.16
N LEU A 400 14.68 -1.74 -7.84
CA LEU A 400 14.20 -3.12 -7.74
C LEU A 400 15.21 -4.18 -8.20
N ASP A 401 16.08 -3.85 -9.13
CA ASP A 401 17.14 -4.71 -9.67
C ASP A 401 18.48 -4.60 -8.91
N ASP A 402 18.44 -4.09 -7.70
CA ASP A 402 19.60 -3.90 -6.80
C ASP A 402 20.64 -2.89 -7.31
N MET A 403 20.38 -2.17 -8.41
CA MET A 403 21.20 -1.03 -8.82
C MET A 403 21.02 0.10 -7.80
N THR A 404 22.11 0.69 -7.31
CA THR A 404 22.03 1.87 -6.46
C THR A 404 21.82 3.15 -7.27
N LEU A 405 21.22 4.16 -6.65
CA LEU A 405 21.05 5.49 -7.26
C LEU A 405 22.41 6.06 -7.71
N GLU A 406 23.44 5.92 -6.88
CA GLU A 406 24.81 6.35 -7.20
C GLU A 406 25.39 5.63 -8.43
N GLN A 407 25.11 4.32 -8.58
CA GLN A 407 25.54 3.57 -9.75
C GLN A 407 24.86 4.07 -11.04
N ALA A 408 23.56 4.36 -10.97
CA ALA A 408 22.79 4.92 -12.08
C ALA A 408 23.33 6.30 -12.48
N GLN A 409 23.54 7.19 -11.51
CA GLN A 409 24.14 8.52 -11.71
C GLN A 409 25.54 8.45 -12.38
N ARG A 410 26.39 7.55 -11.90
CA ARG A 410 27.73 7.35 -12.49
C ARG A 410 27.66 6.88 -13.93
N GLN A 411 26.73 6.01 -14.30
CA GLN A 411 26.57 5.51 -15.65
C GLN A 411 26.02 6.55 -16.63
N LEU A 412 25.14 7.44 -16.14
CA LEU A 412 24.56 8.51 -16.96
C LEU A 412 25.40 9.77 -16.98
N GLY A 413 26.22 9.99 -15.96
CA GLY A 413 26.99 11.24 -15.80
C GLY A 413 26.10 12.44 -15.46
N ILE A 414 24.87 12.21 -14.99
CA ILE A 414 23.89 13.23 -14.65
C ILE A 414 23.39 12.94 -13.24
N ARG A 415 23.16 13.98 -12.45
CA ARG A 415 22.53 13.87 -11.12
C ARG A 415 21.11 13.32 -11.25
N ILE A 416 20.73 12.37 -10.38
CA ILE A 416 19.35 11.86 -10.27
C ILE A 416 18.85 12.25 -8.89
N THR A 417 17.72 12.93 -8.84
CA THR A 417 17.09 13.37 -7.58
C THR A 417 15.75 12.65 -7.42
N PRO A 418 15.60 11.82 -6.39
CA PRO A 418 14.31 11.29 -6.00
C PRO A 418 13.43 12.42 -5.46
N VAL A 419 12.17 12.43 -5.88
CA VAL A 419 11.15 13.40 -5.45
C VAL A 419 10.03 12.63 -4.76
N PRO A 420 9.57 13.05 -3.58
CA PRO A 420 8.41 12.49 -2.93
C PRO A 420 7.18 12.51 -3.84
N ASP A 421 6.22 11.61 -3.57
CA ASP A 421 4.96 11.54 -4.32
C ASP A 421 3.98 12.64 -3.82
N ASP A 422 4.46 13.90 -3.80
CA ASP A 422 3.78 15.11 -3.36
C ASP A 422 3.89 16.21 -4.43
N GLY A 423 2.81 16.94 -4.64
CA GLY A 423 2.75 17.96 -5.70
C GLY A 423 3.58 19.21 -5.39
N ALA A 424 3.70 19.61 -4.14
CA ALA A 424 4.53 20.76 -3.75
C ALA A 424 6.01 20.44 -3.89
N ASP A 425 6.44 19.26 -3.42
CA ASP A 425 7.81 18.78 -3.56
C ASP A 425 8.21 18.66 -5.03
N LEU A 426 7.29 18.20 -5.89
CA LEU A 426 7.51 18.17 -7.33
C LEU A 426 7.76 19.57 -7.89
N LEU A 427 6.97 20.57 -7.50
CA LEU A 427 7.16 21.96 -7.95
C LEU A 427 8.52 22.51 -7.50
N TYR A 428 8.90 22.32 -6.24
CA TYR A 428 10.17 22.78 -5.69
C TYR A 428 11.37 22.07 -6.34
N ALA A 429 11.30 20.77 -6.55
CA ALA A 429 12.30 20.03 -7.28
C ALA A 429 12.48 20.53 -8.73
N LEU A 430 11.38 20.85 -9.43
CA LEU A 430 11.41 21.44 -10.75
C LEU A 430 12.05 22.84 -10.75
N ARG A 431 11.84 23.63 -9.71
CA ARG A 431 12.46 24.95 -9.53
C ARG A 431 13.93 24.88 -9.10
N GLY A 432 14.36 23.74 -8.55
CA GLY A 432 15.70 23.57 -7.97
C GLY A 432 15.88 24.25 -6.63
N THR A 433 14.80 24.44 -5.90
CA THR A 433 14.78 24.96 -4.53
C THR A 433 14.55 23.78 -3.57
N GLU A 434 15.30 23.72 -2.48
CA GLU A 434 15.00 22.88 -1.33
C GLU A 434 13.99 23.63 -0.45
N GLU A 435 13.09 22.89 0.27
CA GLU A 435 12.22 23.52 1.27
C GLU A 435 13.00 24.34 2.30
#